data_02e51e4a47f19989d2d1fa8950a8b120
#
_entry.id   02e51e4a47f19989d2d1fa8950a8b120
#
_cell.length_a   1.000
_cell.length_b   1.000
_cell.length_c   1.000
_cell.angle_alpha   90.00
_cell.angle_beta   90.00
_cell.angle_gamma   90.00
#
_symmetry.space_group_name_H-M   'P 1'
#
loop_
_entity.id
_entity.type
_entity.pdbx_description
1 polymer ?
#
loop_
_entity_poly.entity_id
_entity_poly.type
_entity_poly.pdbx_seq_one_letter_code
_entity_poly.pdbx_strand_id
1 'polypeptide(L)'
;MLLGGCKSLNITDDNKKTLDFTVVERDGIPAELFSVIEERKSEAFTMSYSIDGYLYIAVGYGEKSTGGYSIRVDDVYETDSNLGIHTTLIGPAAGEAVNKMATYPYVVVKLEYIDKNIIFE
;
A
#
# COMPACT_ATOMS: atom_id res chain seq x y z
N MET A 1 -3.02 -29.52 24.07
CA MET A 1 -3.31 -29.24 23.61
C MET A 1 -3.61 -28.75 23.27
N LEU A 2 -3.65 -28.75 23.54
CA LEU A 2 -4.00 -28.36 23.01
C LEU A 2 -4.31 -27.79 22.61
N LEU A 3 -4.38 -27.75 22.88
CA LEU A 3 -4.75 -27.27 22.30
C LEU A 3 -4.98 -26.59 21.79
N GLY A 4 -4.95 -26.57 22.04
CA GLY A 4 -5.17 -26.02 21.32
C GLY A 4 -5.37 -25.18 20.89
N GLY A 5 -5.38 -25.17 21.10
CA GLY A 5 -5.53 -24.61 20.46
C GLY A 5 -5.65 -23.73 20.10
N CYS A 6 -5.57 -23.80 20.42
CA CYS A 6 -5.67 -23.26 19.83
C CYS A 6 -5.64 -22.54 19.34
N LYS A 7 -5.51 -22.47 19.57
CA LYS A 7 -5.42 -22.03 18.85
C LYS A 7 -5.61 -21.27 18.21
N SER A 8 -5.66 -21.27 18.50
CA SER A 8 -5.82 -20.80 17.70
C SER A 8 -5.91 -20.01 17.12
N LEU A 9 -5.70 -19.84 17.54
CA LEU A 9 -5.73 -19.35 16.82
C LEU A 9 -5.68 -18.83 16.07
N ASN A 10 -5.49 -18.87 16.19
CA ASN A 10 -5.41 -18.58 15.42
C ASN A 10 -5.27 -18.19 14.57
N ILE A 11 -5.17 -18.17 14.77
CA ILE A 11 -5.23 -18.05 14.01
C ILE A 11 -4.95 -17.43 13.30
N THR A 12 -4.90 -17.41 13.37
CA THR A 12 -4.54 -16.63 12.87
C THR A 12 -3.57 -16.24 11.95
N ASP A 13 -2.78 -16.08 11.77
CA ASP A 13 -1.87 -15.69 11.00
C ASP A 13 -1.31 -16.72 10.35
N ASP A 14 -2.07 -17.39 9.82
CA ASP A 14 -1.98 -18.47 9.14
C ASP A 14 -1.03 -18.40 8.10
N ASN A 15 0.12 -18.89 8.17
CA ASN A 15 1.10 -18.98 7.10
C ASN A 15 1.39 -17.62 6.48
N LYS A 16 1.46 -16.61 7.30
CA LYS A 16 1.82 -15.28 6.84
C LYS A 16 3.23 -15.31 6.26
N LYS A 17 3.36 -14.89 5.01
CA LYS A 17 4.61 -14.93 4.28
C LYS A 17 4.91 -13.55 3.73
N THR A 18 6.05 -12.99 4.12
CA THR A 18 6.49 -11.69 3.60
C THR A 18 6.84 -11.83 2.12
N LEU A 19 6.41 -10.88 1.32
CA LEU A 19 6.61 -10.88 -0.12
C LEU A 19 7.63 -9.82 -0.53
N ASP A 20 8.36 -10.12 -1.60
CA ASP A 20 9.20 -9.14 -2.24
C ASP A 20 8.33 -8.17 -3.03
N PHE A 21 8.68 -6.90 -3.00
CA PHE A 21 7.97 -5.88 -3.76
C PHE A 21 8.93 -4.75 -4.10
N THR A 22 8.54 -3.93 -5.06
CA THR A 22 9.28 -2.74 -5.44
C THR A 22 8.35 -1.53 -5.30
N VAL A 23 8.83 -0.48 -4.64
CA VAL A 23 8.11 0.80 -4.68
C VAL A 23 8.48 1.46 -6.01
N VAL A 24 7.48 1.73 -6.86
CA VAL A 24 7.76 2.24 -8.19
C VAL A 24 7.64 3.75 -8.22
N GLU A 25 8.53 4.36 -8.98
CA GLU A 25 8.51 5.79 -9.24
C GLU A 25 7.47 6.08 -10.32
N ARG A 26 7.21 7.35 -10.53
CA ARG A 26 6.17 7.78 -11.46
C ARG A 26 6.29 7.14 -12.84
N ASP A 27 7.49 7.10 -13.40
CA ASP A 27 7.68 6.54 -14.75
C ASP A 27 7.53 5.02 -14.76
N GLY A 28 7.53 4.37 -13.62
CA GLY A 28 7.28 2.93 -13.53
C GLY A 28 5.82 2.56 -13.38
N ILE A 29 4.93 3.54 -13.25
CA ILE A 29 3.49 3.28 -13.06
C ILE A 29 2.86 3.10 -14.45
N PRO A 30 2.12 2.01 -14.68
CA PRO A 30 1.41 1.85 -15.95
C PRO A 30 0.50 3.04 -16.25
N ALA A 31 0.43 3.45 -17.50
CA ALA A 31 -0.27 4.67 -17.90
C ALA A 31 -1.73 4.67 -17.47
N GLU A 32 -2.41 3.55 -17.59
CA GLU A 32 -3.83 3.46 -17.21
C GLU A 32 -4.01 3.63 -15.71
N LEU A 33 -3.13 3.03 -14.92
CA LEU A 33 -3.18 3.18 -13.48
C LEU A 33 -2.89 4.63 -13.10
N PHE A 34 -1.88 5.23 -13.73
CA PHE A 34 -1.52 6.62 -13.45
C PHE A 34 -2.69 7.56 -13.71
N SER A 35 -3.42 7.35 -14.82
CA SER A 35 -4.60 8.16 -15.12
C SER A 35 -5.65 8.09 -14.03
N VAL A 36 -5.91 6.90 -13.50
CA VAL A 36 -6.91 6.74 -12.45
C VAL A 36 -6.45 7.39 -11.16
N ILE A 37 -5.15 7.26 -10.85
CA ILE A 37 -4.59 7.91 -9.65
C ILE A 37 -4.78 9.42 -9.75
N GLU A 38 -4.49 10.00 -10.92
CA GLU A 38 -4.64 11.46 -11.11
C GLU A 38 -6.08 11.93 -10.91
N GLU A 39 -7.04 11.08 -11.23
CA GLU A 39 -8.45 11.42 -11.02
C GLU A 39 -8.87 11.31 -9.55
N ARG A 40 -8.18 10.49 -8.77
CA ARG A 40 -8.63 10.15 -7.42
C ARG A 40 -7.77 10.69 -6.30
N LYS A 41 -6.62 11.24 -6.61
CA LYS A 41 -5.60 11.55 -5.60
C LYS A 41 -6.02 12.59 -4.58
N SER A 42 -7.05 13.39 -4.86
CA SER A 42 -7.52 14.40 -3.90
C SER A 42 -8.28 13.77 -2.73
N GLU A 43 -8.67 12.51 -2.84
CA GLU A 43 -9.30 11.78 -1.74
C GLU A 43 -8.48 10.55 -1.42
N ALA A 44 -8.62 10.02 -0.22
CA ALA A 44 -7.95 8.78 0.15
C ALA A 44 -8.46 7.66 -0.75
N PHE A 45 -7.57 6.80 -1.22
CA PHE A 45 -7.96 5.71 -2.11
C PHE A 45 -7.06 4.50 -1.95
N THR A 46 -7.59 3.35 -2.33
CA THR A 46 -6.81 2.13 -2.51
C THR A 46 -7.24 1.50 -3.81
N MET A 47 -6.31 0.95 -4.56
CA MET A 47 -6.67 0.25 -5.80
C MET A 47 -5.57 -0.71 -6.20
N SER A 48 -5.91 -1.64 -7.07
CA SER A 48 -4.94 -2.57 -7.63
C SER A 48 -5.11 -2.63 -9.14
N TYR A 49 -4.04 -3.01 -9.82
CA TYR A 49 -4.03 -3.10 -11.27
C TYR A 49 -3.05 -4.20 -11.66
N SER A 50 -3.49 -5.14 -12.47
CA SER A 50 -2.60 -6.22 -12.90
C SER A 50 -2.37 -6.14 -14.39
N ILE A 51 -1.11 -6.30 -14.79
CA ILE A 51 -0.71 -6.29 -16.18
C ILE A 51 0.63 -7.02 -16.32
N ASP A 52 0.75 -7.78 -17.39
CA ASP A 52 2.02 -8.45 -17.76
C ASP A 52 2.58 -9.35 -16.65
N GLY A 53 1.72 -9.99 -15.90
CA GLY A 53 2.16 -10.90 -14.83
C GLY A 53 2.52 -10.20 -13.53
N TYR A 54 2.27 -8.91 -13.42
CA TYR A 54 2.56 -8.13 -12.22
C TYR A 54 1.29 -7.55 -11.62
N LEU A 55 1.34 -7.34 -10.33
CA LEU A 55 0.29 -6.67 -9.59
C LEU A 55 0.84 -5.35 -9.08
N TYR A 56 0.11 -4.28 -9.34
CA TYR A 56 0.43 -2.95 -8.81
C TYR A 56 -0.62 -2.61 -7.78
N ILE A 57 -0.19 -2.17 -6.61
CA ILE A 57 -1.10 -1.77 -5.54
C ILE A 57 -0.83 -0.31 -5.23
N ALA A 58 -1.86 0.52 -5.30
CA ALA A 58 -1.73 1.96 -5.04
C ALA A 58 -2.52 2.33 -3.79
N VAL A 59 -1.90 3.12 -2.93
CA VAL A 59 -2.51 3.61 -1.70
C VAL A 59 -2.30 5.11 -1.64
N GLY A 60 -3.38 5.87 -1.55
CA GLY A 60 -3.33 7.32 -1.47
C GLY A 60 -4.00 7.82 -0.21
N TYR A 61 -3.49 8.93 0.32
CA TYR A 61 -3.94 9.48 1.60
C TYR A 61 -4.73 10.78 1.44
N GLY A 62 -5.03 11.17 0.20
CA GLY A 62 -5.83 12.36 -0.04
C GLY A 62 -5.02 13.63 -0.01
N GLU A 63 -5.71 14.75 -0.12
CA GLU A 63 -5.05 16.06 -0.15
C GLU A 63 -4.50 16.43 1.22
N LYS A 64 -3.28 16.95 1.23
CA LYS A 64 -2.67 17.56 2.42
C LYS A 64 -2.39 19.02 2.10
N SER A 65 -2.44 19.86 3.12
CA SER A 65 -2.32 21.31 2.92
C SER A 65 -0.89 21.78 2.69
N THR A 66 0.09 20.90 2.95
CA THR A 66 1.51 21.26 2.80
C THR A 66 2.29 20.11 2.19
N GLY A 67 3.54 20.38 1.80
CA GLY A 67 4.51 19.35 1.47
C GLY A 67 5.08 18.70 2.74
N GLY A 68 6.07 17.88 2.58
CA GLY A 68 6.78 17.23 3.69
C GLY A 68 6.22 15.88 4.10
N TYR A 69 5.21 15.37 3.38
CA TYR A 69 4.63 14.06 3.66
C TYR A 69 5.31 12.97 2.87
N SER A 70 5.46 11.82 3.47
CA SER A 70 5.97 10.62 2.78
C SER A 70 5.18 9.41 3.25
N ILE A 71 5.29 8.31 2.51
CA ILE A 71 4.58 7.08 2.86
C ILE A 71 5.62 5.97 2.97
N ARG A 72 5.58 5.25 4.10
CA ARG A 72 6.42 4.09 4.30
C ARG A 72 5.57 2.85 4.05
N VAL A 73 6.07 1.93 3.24
CA VAL A 73 5.43 0.63 3.06
C VAL A 73 6.07 -0.29 4.09
N ASP A 74 5.30 -0.61 5.12
CA ASP A 74 5.82 -1.37 6.26
C ASP A 74 5.90 -2.85 5.96
N ASP A 75 4.94 -3.38 5.23
CA ASP A 75 4.85 -4.82 5.00
C ASP A 75 3.96 -5.12 3.80
N VAL A 76 4.37 -6.10 3.01
CA VAL A 76 3.52 -6.71 1.98
C VAL A 76 3.64 -8.22 2.21
N TYR A 77 2.51 -8.88 2.41
CA TYR A 77 2.53 -10.28 2.80
C TYR A 77 1.35 -11.03 2.22
N GLU A 78 1.44 -12.35 2.20
CA GLU A 78 0.27 -13.17 1.84
C GLU A 78 -0.01 -14.17 2.95
N THR A 79 -1.27 -14.51 3.07
CA THR A 79 -1.73 -15.62 3.90
C THR A 79 -2.40 -16.62 2.97
N ASP A 80 -2.98 -17.66 3.51
CA ASP A 80 -3.69 -18.64 2.69
C ASP A 80 -4.80 -18.02 1.87
N SER A 81 -5.47 -17.01 2.40
CA SER A 81 -6.64 -16.41 1.75
C SER A 81 -6.47 -14.99 1.26
N ASN A 82 -5.46 -14.28 1.70
CA ASN A 82 -5.38 -12.83 1.46
C ASN A 82 -3.98 -12.38 1.12
N LEU A 83 -3.93 -11.20 0.50
CA LEU A 83 -2.70 -10.46 0.28
C LEU A 83 -2.85 -9.18 1.08
N GLY A 84 -1.89 -8.87 1.94
CA GLY A 84 -1.97 -7.69 2.80
C GLY A 84 -0.91 -6.67 2.46
N ILE A 85 -1.25 -5.40 2.62
CA ILE A 85 -0.29 -4.32 2.52
C ILE A 85 -0.52 -3.37 3.68
N HIS A 86 0.55 -3.01 4.37
CA HIS A 86 0.50 -2.08 5.49
C HIS A 86 1.36 -0.87 5.15
N THR A 87 0.77 0.32 5.22
CA THR A 87 1.49 1.57 4.93
C THR A 87 1.31 2.54 6.08
N THR A 88 2.23 3.47 6.20
CA THR A 88 2.19 4.52 7.22
C THR A 88 2.47 5.86 6.56
N LEU A 89 1.59 6.82 6.78
CA LEU A 89 1.80 8.19 6.34
C LEU A 89 2.66 8.91 7.38
N ILE A 90 3.73 9.53 6.92
CA ILE A 90 4.65 10.26 7.80
C ILE A 90 4.56 11.74 7.43
N GLY A 91 4.12 12.56 8.37
CA GLY A 91 4.04 13.99 8.16
C GLY A 91 5.35 14.69 8.47
N PRO A 92 5.43 15.99 8.20
CA PRO A 92 6.62 16.76 8.50
C PRO A 92 6.87 16.83 10.01
N ALA A 93 8.13 16.88 10.38
CA ALA A 93 8.50 17.01 11.78
C ALA A 93 8.07 18.37 12.33
N ALA A 94 7.83 18.43 13.63
CA ALA A 94 7.46 19.69 14.28
C ALA A 94 8.54 20.74 14.05
N GLY A 95 8.16 21.92 13.57
CA GLY A 95 9.10 22.99 13.28
C GLY A 95 9.81 22.88 11.95
N GLU A 96 9.56 21.81 11.20
CA GLU A 96 10.17 21.63 9.90
C GLU A 96 9.58 22.65 8.91
N ALA A 97 10.45 23.29 8.11
CA ALA A 97 9.98 24.19 7.08
C ALA A 97 9.38 23.39 5.94
N VAL A 98 8.14 23.68 5.58
CA VAL A 98 7.47 22.95 4.52
C VAL A 98 6.91 23.93 3.48
N ASN A 99 6.77 23.44 2.26
CA ASN A 99 6.10 24.18 1.20
C ASN A 99 4.59 24.20 1.49
N LYS A 100 4.01 25.39 1.50
CA LYS A 100 2.58 25.53 1.85
C LYS A 100 1.70 25.43 0.61
N MET A 101 1.91 24.38 -0.15
CA MET A 101 1.09 24.06 -1.31
C MET A 101 0.45 22.70 -1.10
N ALA A 102 -0.75 22.54 -1.61
CA ALA A 102 -1.46 21.27 -1.51
C ALA A 102 -0.64 20.15 -2.15
N THR A 103 -0.60 18.99 -1.49
CA THR A 103 0.06 17.81 -2.02
C THR A 103 -0.88 16.62 -1.90
N TYR A 104 -0.56 15.56 -2.63
CA TYR A 104 -1.45 14.40 -2.74
C TYR A 104 -0.61 13.13 -2.60
N PRO A 105 -0.19 12.79 -1.37
CA PRO A 105 0.74 11.66 -1.19
C PRO A 105 0.08 10.34 -1.54
N TYR A 106 0.77 9.56 -2.35
CA TYR A 106 0.36 8.20 -2.65
C TYR A 106 1.61 7.36 -2.93
N VAL A 107 1.46 6.04 -2.83
CA VAL A 107 2.54 5.11 -3.11
C VAL A 107 2.01 4.01 -4.01
N VAL A 108 2.85 3.50 -4.90
CA VAL A 108 2.52 2.37 -5.75
C VAL A 108 3.60 1.32 -5.55
N VAL A 109 3.20 0.10 -5.25
CA VAL A 109 4.12 -1.03 -5.15
C VAL A 109 3.83 -2.00 -6.28
N LYS A 110 4.88 -2.68 -6.73
CA LYS A 110 4.80 -3.68 -7.80
C LYS A 110 5.30 -5.00 -7.26
N LEU A 111 4.58 -6.07 -7.51
CA LEU A 111 5.00 -7.42 -7.13
C LEU A 111 4.50 -8.41 -8.17
N GLU A 112 4.93 -9.65 -8.07
CA GLU A 112 4.43 -10.71 -8.95
C GLU A 112 2.95 -10.91 -8.69
N TYR A 113 2.21 -11.19 -9.75
CA TYR A 113 0.75 -11.33 -9.65
C TYR A 113 0.36 -12.46 -8.70
N ILE A 114 -0.58 -12.16 -7.82
CA ILE A 114 -1.17 -13.13 -6.91
C ILE A 114 -2.69 -12.88 -6.95
N ASP A 115 -3.45 -13.95 -7.20
CA ASP A 115 -4.89 -13.85 -7.30
C ASP A 115 -5.52 -14.08 -5.92
N LYS A 116 -5.51 -13.05 -5.10
CA LYS A 116 -6.10 -13.07 -3.75
C LYS A 116 -6.72 -11.73 -3.46
N ASN A 117 -7.65 -11.72 -2.52
CA ASN A 117 -8.20 -10.46 -2.02
C ASN A 117 -7.11 -9.65 -1.33
N ILE A 118 -7.15 -8.34 -1.49
CA ILE A 118 -6.15 -7.46 -0.90
C ILE A 118 -6.74 -6.79 0.33
N ILE A 119 -6.00 -6.85 1.43
CA ILE A 119 -6.35 -6.18 2.67
C ILE A 119 -5.40 -5.00 2.82
N PHE A 120 -5.96 -3.80 2.97
CA PHE A 120 -5.19 -2.57 3.13
C PHE A 120 -5.19 -2.18 4.61
N GLU A 121 -4.01 -1.98 5.15
CA GLU A 121 -3.85 -1.67 6.58
C GLU A 121 -3.07 -0.40 6.83
#